data_08635159c236af6f7ff308865c6314a6
#
_entry.id   08635159c236af6f7ff308865c6314a6
#
_cell.length_a   1.000
_cell.length_b   1.000
_cell.length_c   1.000
_cell.angle_alpha   90.00
_cell.angle_beta   90.00
_cell.angle_gamma   90.00
#
_symmetry.space_group_name_H-M   'P 1'
#
loop_
_entity.id
_entity.type
_entity.pdbx_description
1 polymer ?
#
loop_
_entity_poly.entity_id
_entity_poly.type
_entity_poly.pdbx_seq_one_letter_code
_entity_poly.pdbx_strand_id
1 'polypeptide(L)'
;MVAARYIEPILLPLVIEMAILGVLKEHEAHGYELKKRMAELAGESGGVSFGSLYPALNRLELAGAVRTIDHGRPRLMGPLTGAISGELAALRHQRKSATGGPKSGRRDEKRNRKVYGITDKGETRLRELLVNANPSDDRAFHVQVAFCRFLEPIARLGLFERRRAHLTTELAKRRRPSDTPTTDPYLRSLKERDITTLTDDLGWLDELTRITQEQLVPAVPKPAVTATGGTHS
;
A
#
# COMPACT_ATOMS: atom_id res chain seq x y z
N MET A 1 -23.68 0.88 20.10
CA MET A 1 -23.21 0.51 18.76
C MET A 1 -22.97 1.74 17.85
N VAL A 2 -22.36 2.84 18.35
CA VAL A 2 -22.17 4.10 17.59
C VAL A 2 -20.73 4.64 17.68
N ALA A 3 -19.82 4.02 18.48
CA ALA A 3 -18.48 4.56 18.73
C ALA A 3 -17.42 4.21 17.68
N ALA A 4 -17.69 3.29 16.74
CA ALA A 4 -16.67 2.79 15.79
C ALA A 4 -16.47 3.67 14.54
N ARG A 5 -17.34 4.65 14.28
CA ARG A 5 -17.31 5.46 13.03
C ARG A 5 -16.50 6.75 13.10
N TYR A 6 -16.02 7.17 14.26
CA TYR A 6 -15.37 8.50 14.42
C TYR A 6 -13.84 8.49 14.46
N ILE A 7 -13.19 7.31 14.44
CA ILE A 7 -11.71 7.19 14.43
C ILE A 7 -11.14 7.09 13.00
N GLU A 8 -11.99 6.95 11.99
CA GLU A 8 -11.60 6.70 10.60
C GLU A 8 -10.86 7.82 9.83
N PRO A 9 -11.01 9.14 10.10
CA PRO A 9 -10.40 10.13 9.22
C PRO A 9 -8.88 10.27 9.38
N ILE A 10 -8.29 9.82 10.49
CA ILE A 10 -6.84 9.99 10.75
C ILE A 10 -6.02 8.79 10.26
N LEU A 11 -6.57 7.57 10.31
CA LEU A 11 -5.86 6.34 9.90
C LEU A 11 -5.81 6.17 8.38
N LEU A 12 -6.85 6.59 7.66
CA LEU A 12 -6.91 6.47 6.21
C LEU A 12 -5.74 7.15 5.47
N PRO A 13 -5.26 8.35 5.84
CA PRO A 13 -4.09 8.95 5.23
C PRO A 13 -2.81 8.13 5.40
N LEU A 14 -2.59 7.52 6.57
CA LEU A 14 -1.40 6.70 6.85
C LEU A 14 -1.42 5.39 6.05
N VAL A 15 -2.58 4.75 5.92
CA VAL A 15 -2.76 3.54 5.09
C VAL A 15 -2.48 3.85 3.63
N ILE A 16 -2.95 5.00 3.12
CA ILE A 16 -2.69 5.44 1.75
C ILE A 16 -1.19 5.71 1.55
N GLU A 17 -0.53 6.39 2.48
CA GLU A 17 0.91 6.64 2.41
C GLU A 17 1.72 5.34 2.41
N MET A 18 1.38 4.40 3.29
CA MET A 18 1.99 3.07 3.35
C MET A 18 1.82 2.30 2.03
N ALA A 19 0.61 2.32 1.45
CA ALA A 19 0.33 1.67 0.18
C ALA A 19 1.09 2.31 -0.99
N ILE A 20 1.14 3.65 -1.07
CA ILE A 20 1.92 4.38 -2.08
C ILE A 20 3.40 3.99 -2.00
N LEU A 21 3.98 4.10 -0.81
CA LEU A 21 5.39 3.80 -0.60
C LEU A 21 5.71 2.33 -0.88
N GLY A 22 4.81 1.41 -0.50
CA GLY A 22 4.93 -0.02 -0.79
C GLY A 22 4.97 -0.32 -2.28
N VAL A 23 4.05 0.25 -3.07
CA VAL A 23 4.04 0.10 -4.53
C VAL A 23 5.29 0.72 -5.16
N LEU A 24 5.69 1.93 -4.72
CA LEU A 24 6.88 2.60 -5.23
C LEU A 24 8.20 1.92 -4.84
N LYS A 25 8.19 1.10 -3.79
CA LYS A 25 9.34 0.23 -3.44
C LYS A 25 9.49 -0.94 -4.41
N GLU A 26 8.41 -1.39 -5.04
CA GLU A 26 8.46 -2.42 -6.08
C GLU A 26 9.00 -1.87 -7.40
N HIS A 27 8.49 -0.73 -7.83
CA HIS A 27 8.88 -0.06 -9.09
C HIS A 27 8.39 1.39 -9.13
N GLU A 28 9.02 2.17 -9.96
CA GLU A 28 8.57 3.52 -10.30
C GLU A 28 7.22 3.45 -11.03
N ALA A 29 6.29 4.35 -10.72
CA ALA A 29 4.93 4.28 -11.26
C ALA A 29 4.33 5.65 -11.56
N HIS A 30 3.44 5.70 -12.56
CA HIS A 30 2.57 6.83 -12.80
C HIS A 30 1.42 6.88 -11.80
N GLY A 31 0.86 8.07 -11.56
CA GLY A 31 -0.27 8.23 -10.64
C GLY A 31 -1.48 7.34 -10.97
N TYR A 32 -1.71 7.03 -12.25
CA TYR A 32 -2.77 6.10 -12.67
C TYR A 32 -2.44 4.64 -12.29
N GLU A 33 -1.19 4.21 -12.49
CA GLU A 33 -0.73 2.87 -12.10
C GLU A 33 -0.81 2.67 -10.58
N LEU A 34 -0.37 3.68 -9.83
CA LEU A 34 -0.51 3.69 -8.37
C LEU A 34 -1.96 3.45 -7.96
N LYS A 35 -2.90 4.21 -8.56
CA LYS A 35 -4.33 4.02 -8.27
C LYS A 35 -4.80 2.61 -8.58
N LYS A 36 -4.43 2.07 -9.75
CA LYS A 36 -4.82 0.72 -10.19
C LYS A 36 -4.30 -0.32 -9.19
N ARG A 37 -3.01 -0.25 -8.86
CA ARG A 37 -2.37 -1.19 -7.94
C ARG A 37 -2.94 -1.11 -6.52
N MET A 38 -3.23 0.10 -6.05
CA MET A 38 -3.87 0.30 -4.75
C MET A 38 -5.32 -0.22 -4.72
N ALA A 39 -6.04 -0.16 -5.83
CA ALA A 39 -7.37 -0.76 -5.95
C ALA A 39 -7.29 -2.30 -5.91
N GLU A 40 -6.30 -2.90 -6.55
CA GLU A 40 -6.04 -4.35 -6.48
C GLU A 40 -5.73 -4.80 -5.04
N LEU A 41 -4.94 -4.01 -4.30
CA LEU A 41 -4.61 -4.28 -2.89
C LEU A 41 -5.79 -4.12 -1.94
N ALA A 42 -6.71 -3.20 -2.24
CA ALA A 42 -7.89 -2.94 -1.41
C ALA A 42 -8.99 -4.01 -1.58
N GLY A 43 -8.91 -4.84 -2.62
CA GLY A 43 -9.94 -5.82 -2.96
C GLY A 43 -11.31 -5.17 -3.20
N GLU A 44 -12.38 -5.89 -2.88
CA GLU A 44 -13.76 -5.39 -3.02
C GLU A 44 -14.13 -4.27 -2.04
N SER A 45 -13.31 -4.04 -1.00
CA SER A 45 -13.60 -3.09 0.08
C SER A 45 -13.43 -1.61 -0.26
N GLY A 46 -13.13 -1.28 -1.51
CA GLY A 46 -13.12 0.08 -2.01
C GLY A 46 -11.74 0.66 -2.31
N GLY A 47 -11.50 0.94 -3.58
CA GLY A 47 -10.27 1.54 -4.08
C GLY A 47 -10.07 2.99 -3.61
N VAL A 48 -8.82 3.42 -3.58
CA VAL A 48 -8.44 4.80 -3.26
C VAL A 48 -8.90 5.74 -4.37
N SER A 49 -9.57 6.83 -3.98
CA SER A 49 -9.99 7.87 -4.94
C SER A 49 -8.80 8.73 -5.38
N PHE A 50 -8.86 9.33 -6.56
CA PHE A 50 -7.87 10.33 -6.96
C PHE A 50 -7.82 11.53 -6.01
N GLY A 51 -8.96 11.86 -5.36
CA GLY A 51 -9.05 12.91 -4.35
C GLY A 51 -8.20 12.64 -3.12
N SER A 52 -7.95 11.38 -2.77
CA SER A 52 -7.09 10.98 -1.64
C SER A 52 -5.65 10.71 -2.06
N LEU A 53 -5.45 10.15 -3.26
CA LEU A 53 -4.12 9.75 -3.78
C LEU A 53 -3.20 10.96 -4.00
N TYR A 54 -3.65 11.97 -4.77
CA TYR A 54 -2.77 13.09 -5.11
C TYR A 54 -2.39 13.99 -3.92
N PRO A 55 -3.27 14.28 -2.96
CA PRO A 55 -2.86 14.94 -1.73
C PRO A 55 -1.82 14.13 -0.93
N ALA A 56 -1.95 12.80 -0.88
CA ALA A 56 -0.96 11.95 -0.21
C ALA A 56 0.40 11.97 -0.94
N LEU A 57 0.41 11.84 -2.27
CA LEU A 57 1.62 11.97 -3.09
C LEU A 57 2.31 13.32 -2.88
N ASN A 58 1.53 14.42 -2.85
CA ASN A 58 2.09 15.74 -2.62
C ASN A 58 2.72 15.87 -1.22
N ARG A 59 2.09 15.32 -0.17
CA ARG A 59 2.67 15.30 1.18
C ARG A 59 3.97 14.50 1.21
N LEU A 60 4.02 13.33 0.56
CA LEU A 60 5.21 12.48 0.48
C LEU A 60 6.33 13.14 -0.33
N GLU A 61 6.00 13.86 -1.41
CA GLU A 61 6.95 14.63 -2.21
C GLU A 61 7.54 15.80 -1.39
N LEU A 62 6.70 16.57 -0.68
CA LEU A 62 7.14 17.64 0.23
C LEU A 62 7.98 17.10 1.40
N ALA A 63 7.64 15.94 1.92
CA ALA A 63 8.43 15.27 2.96
C ALA A 63 9.75 14.68 2.43
N GLY A 64 9.98 14.69 1.11
CA GLY A 64 11.14 14.10 0.48
C GLY A 64 11.17 12.55 0.50
N ALA A 65 10.03 11.90 0.78
CA ALA A 65 9.88 10.44 0.77
C ALA A 65 9.65 9.88 -0.64
N VAL A 66 9.09 10.70 -1.52
CA VAL A 66 8.84 10.39 -2.93
C VAL A 66 9.48 11.48 -3.78
N ARG A 67 10.05 11.08 -4.91
CA ARG A 67 10.59 12.00 -5.92
C ARG A 67 9.79 11.87 -7.21
N THR A 68 9.65 12.97 -7.94
CA THR A 68 9.17 12.95 -9.33
C THR A 68 10.35 12.68 -10.25
N ILE A 69 10.20 11.69 -11.12
CA ILE A 69 11.18 11.33 -12.14
C ILE A 69 10.69 11.93 -13.45
N ASP A 70 11.43 12.90 -13.95
CA ASP A 70 11.17 13.45 -15.28
C ASP A 70 11.93 12.56 -16.28
N HIS A 71 11.24 11.63 -16.90
CA HIS A 71 11.76 10.94 -18.08
C HIS A 71 11.81 11.96 -19.22
N GLY A 72 12.76 12.90 -19.09
CA GLY A 72 12.91 14.02 -19.97
C GLY A 72 12.93 13.56 -21.42
N ARG A 73 11.99 14.09 -22.21
CA ARG A 73 12.33 14.36 -23.60
C ARG A 73 13.67 15.12 -23.55
N PRO A 74 14.70 14.70 -24.32
CA PRO A 74 15.89 15.51 -24.44
C PRO A 74 15.39 16.92 -24.78
N ARG A 75 15.70 17.89 -23.91
CA ARG A 75 15.63 19.28 -24.30
C ARG A 75 16.56 19.34 -25.49
N LEU A 76 15.97 19.29 -26.68
CA LEU A 76 16.64 19.78 -27.87
C LEU A 76 16.98 21.22 -27.52
N MET A 77 18.18 21.43 -27.00
CA MET A 77 18.83 22.74 -27.05
C MET A 77 18.97 23.05 -28.53
N GLY A 78 17.88 23.58 -29.09
CA GLY A 78 17.96 24.27 -30.34
C GLY A 78 18.95 25.40 -30.17
N PRO A 79 19.82 25.66 -31.16
CA PRO A 79 20.75 26.76 -31.09
C PRO A 79 19.98 28.06 -30.85
N LEU A 80 20.45 28.86 -29.92
CA LEU A 80 20.02 30.24 -29.69
C LEU A 80 20.32 31.06 -30.97
N THR A 81 19.46 30.94 -31.97
CA THR A 81 19.40 31.92 -33.06
C THR A 81 18.33 32.92 -32.66
N GLY A 82 18.83 34.12 -32.39
CA GLY A 82 18.05 35.25 -31.96
C GLY A 82 17.00 35.71 -32.97
N ALA A 83 16.06 36.42 -32.41
CA ALA A 83 15.24 37.43 -33.03
C ALA A 83 14.49 37.03 -34.34
N ILE A 84 13.28 36.47 -34.17
CA ILE A 84 12.05 36.79 -34.97
C ILE A 84 10.85 36.11 -34.29
N SER A 85 10.66 36.19 -32.97
CA SER A 85 9.55 35.50 -32.30
C SER A 85 8.46 36.42 -31.71
N GLY A 86 8.61 37.72 -31.80
CA GLY A 86 7.64 38.66 -31.20
C GLY A 86 6.32 38.76 -31.97
N GLU A 87 6.34 38.81 -33.27
CA GLU A 87 5.13 39.04 -34.07
C GLU A 87 4.25 37.79 -34.24
N LEU A 88 4.85 36.61 -34.36
CA LEU A 88 4.08 35.35 -34.47
C LEU A 88 3.42 34.92 -33.13
N ALA A 89 3.95 35.37 -32.01
CA ALA A 89 3.34 35.13 -30.69
C ALA A 89 2.09 36.00 -30.47
N ALA A 90 2.08 37.25 -30.98
CA ALA A 90 0.96 38.16 -30.88
C ALA A 90 -0.24 37.68 -31.75
N LEU A 91 0.00 37.16 -32.95
CA LEU A 91 -1.05 36.60 -33.81
C LEU A 91 -1.67 35.28 -33.30
N ARG A 92 -0.93 34.50 -32.50
CA ARG A 92 -1.48 33.31 -31.82
C ARG A 92 -2.36 33.64 -30.64
N HIS A 93 -2.17 34.76 -29.95
CA HIS A 93 -3.01 35.19 -28.83
C HIS A 93 -4.38 35.69 -29.31
N GLN A 94 -4.49 36.29 -30.49
CA GLN A 94 -5.74 36.82 -31.02
C GLN A 94 -6.72 35.73 -31.54
N ARG A 95 -6.21 34.53 -31.89
CA ARG A 95 -7.06 33.41 -32.35
C ARG A 95 -7.60 32.51 -31.24
N LYS A 96 -7.22 32.72 -29.98
CA LYS A 96 -7.61 31.88 -28.84
C LYS A 96 -8.76 32.38 -28.00
N SER A 97 -9.38 33.52 -28.34
CA SER A 97 -10.49 34.09 -27.61
C SER A 97 -11.89 33.68 -28.10
N ALA A 98 -12.02 32.82 -29.11
CA ALA A 98 -13.29 32.55 -29.77
C ALA A 98 -13.86 31.12 -29.61
N THR A 99 -13.26 30.21 -28.82
CA THR A 99 -13.87 28.90 -28.57
C THR A 99 -13.71 28.51 -27.08
N GLY A 100 -14.75 28.80 -26.35
CA GLY A 100 -14.91 28.32 -24.96
C GLY A 100 -15.17 26.81 -24.92
N GLY A 101 -14.13 26.01 -24.64
CA GLY A 101 -14.26 24.58 -24.33
C GLY A 101 -13.66 24.30 -22.95
N PRO A 102 -14.12 23.28 -22.22
CA PRO A 102 -13.80 23.07 -20.80
C PRO A 102 -12.30 22.78 -20.62
N LYS A 103 -11.65 23.59 -19.77
CA LYS A 103 -10.21 23.54 -19.47
C LYS A 103 -9.79 22.38 -18.54
N SER A 104 -10.58 21.31 -18.39
CA SER A 104 -10.28 20.20 -17.47
C SER A 104 -9.19 19.23 -18.01
N GLY A 105 -9.11 19.00 -19.32
CA GLY A 105 -8.24 17.98 -19.88
C GLY A 105 -6.73 18.24 -19.78
N ARG A 106 -6.28 19.51 -19.76
CA ARG A 106 -4.84 19.84 -19.74
C ARG A 106 -4.14 19.67 -18.40
N ARG A 107 -4.88 19.78 -17.28
CA ARG A 107 -4.31 19.51 -15.93
C ARG A 107 -4.15 18.02 -15.71
N ASP A 108 -5.05 17.20 -16.21
CA ASP A 108 -5.02 15.76 -16.08
C ASP A 108 -3.93 15.11 -16.96
N GLU A 109 -3.71 15.62 -18.17
CA GLU A 109 -2.59 15.17 -19.03
C GLU A 109 -1.21 15.46 -18.43
N LYS A 110 -1.02 16.59 -17.74
CA LYS A 110 0.24 16.88 -17.05
C LYS A 110 0.43 16.00 -15.81
N ARG A 111 -0.65 15.66 -15.09
CA ARG A 111 -0.62 14.76 -13.93
C ARG A 111 -0.34 13.32 -14.33
N ASN A 112 -0.89 12.85 -15.45
CA ASN A 112 -0.63 11.51 -15.97
C ASN A 112 0.79 11.30 -16.52
N ARG A 113 1.61 12.35 -16.66
CA ARG A 113 2.99 12.25 -17.17
C ARG A 113 4.05 12.18 -16.07
N LYS A 114 3.71 12.46 -14.81
CA LYS A 114 4.66 12.37 -13.71
C LYS A 114 4.84 10.91 -13.32
N VAL A 115 6.07 10.44 -13.38
CA VAL A 115 6.51 9.18 -12.79
C VAL A 115 7.01 9.47 -11.39
N TYR A 116 6.63 8.65 -10.44
CA TYR A 116 7.03 8.76 -9.04
C TYR A 116 7.96 7.62 -8.68
N GLY A 117 8.96 7.90 -7.86
CA GLY A 117 9.87 6.90 -7.30
C GLY A 117 10.06 7.15 -5.81
N ILE A 118 10.33 6.09 -5.07
CA ILE A 118 10.65 6.15 -3.65
C ILE A 118 12.08 6.67 -3.45
N THR A 119 12.34 7.30 -2.31
CA THR A 119 13.68 7.72 -1.86
C THR A 119 14.10 6.89 -0.65
N ASP A 120 15.38 6.96 -0.23
CA ASP A 120 15.87 6.31 1.01
C ASP A 120 15.06 6.74 2.24
N LYS A 121 14.67 8.03 2.28
CA LYS A 121 13.78 8.56 3.32
C LYS A 121 12.39 7.93 3.24
N GLY A 122 11.88 7.70 2.03
CA GLY A 122 10.61 7.01 1.79
C GLY A 122 10.67 5.55 2.22
N GLU A 123 11.78 4.86 1.97
CA GLU A 123 11.98 3.48 2.41
C GLU A 123 12.01 3.37 3.95
N THR A 124 12.69 4.29 4.60
CA THR A 124 12.69 4.36 6.07
C THR A 124 11.28 4.61 6.60
N ARG A 125 10.55 5.55 5.99
CA ARG A 125 9.16 5.85 6.34
C ARG A 125 8.24 4.66 6.11
N LEU A 126 8.41 3.91 5.02
CA LEU A 126 7.64 2.69 4.76
C LEU A 126 7.84 1.66 5.88
N ARG A 127 9.09 1.41 6.28
CA ARG A 127 9.38 0.47 7.37
C ARG A 127 8.73 0.89 8.69
N GLU A 128 8.81 2.18 9.04
CA GLU A 128 8.14 2.73 10.23
C GLU A 128 6.63 2.51 10.19
N LEU A 129 5.99 2.80 9.06
CA LEU A 129 4.55 2.62 8.88
C LEU A 129 4.14 1.15 8.97
N LEU A 130 4.90 0.25 8.32
CA LEU A 130 4.66 -1.19 8.37
C LEU A 130 4.78 -1.76 9.80
N VAL A 131 5.72 -1.25 10.60
CA VAL A 131 5.91 -1.73 11.97
C VAL A 131 4.88 -1.13 12.93
N ASN A 132 4.52 0.15 12.78
CA ASN A 132 3.77 0.90 13.78
C ASN A 132 2.26 1.06 13.47
N ALA A 133 1.76 0.49 12.36
CA ALA A 133 0.34 0.58 12.06
C ALA A 133 -0.52 -0.11 13.12
N ASN A 134 -1.73 0.41 13.33
CA ASN A 134 -2.63 -0.08 14.35
C ASN A 134 -3.08 -1.52 14.04
N PRO A 135 -2.85 -2.48 14.94
CA PRO A 135 -3.24 -3.89 14.72
C PRO A 135 -4.75 -4.11 14.67
N SER A 136 -5.58 -3.14 15.09
CA SER A 136 -7.04 -3.22 15.02
C SER A 136 -7.60 -2.73 13.67
N ASP A 137 -6.80 -2.12 12.81
CA ASP A 137 -7.22 -1.64 11.50
C ASP A 137 -6.98 -2.72 10.44
N ASP A 138 -8.07 -3.34 9.97
CA ASP A 138 -8.03 -4.40 8.95
C ASP A 138 -7.43 -3.92 7.64
N ARG A 139 -7.71 -2.68 7.23
CA ARG A 139 -7.15 -2.10 5.99
C ARG A 139 -5.65 -1.89 6.11
N ALA A 140 -5.20 -1.35 7.25
CA ALA A 140 -3.78 -1.21 7.52
C ALA A 140 -3.09 -2.56 7.52
N PHE A 141 -3.70 -3.57 8.17
CA PHE A 141 -3.14 -4.92 8.24
C PHE A 141 -3.03 -5.57 6.85
N HIS A 142 -4.03 -5.43 5.97
CA HIS A 142 -3.92 -5.93 4.60
C HIS A 142 -2.73 -5.31 3.84
N VAL A 143 -2.53 -4.00 3.95
CA VAL A 143 -1.38 -3.32 3.34
C VAL A 143 -0.07 -3.77 3.98
N GLN A 144 -0.04 -3.95 5.32
CA GLN A 144 1.12 -4.50 6.01
C GLN A 144 1.52 -5.88 5.47
N VAL A 145 0.56 -6.80 5.32
CA VAL A 145 0.81 -8.15 4.79
C VAL A 145 1.31 -8.10 3.34
N ALA A 146 0.69 -7.26 2.50
CA ALA A 146 1.09 -7.11 1.10
C ALA A 146 2.56 -6.69 0.94
N PHE A 147 3.08 -5.89 1.86
CA PHE A 147 4.43 -5.34 1.81
C PHE A 147 5.36 -5.82 2.93
N CYS A 148 4.95 -6.79 3.77
CA CYS A 148 5.76 -7.29 4.89
C CYS A 148 7.10 -7.90 4.42
N ARG A 149 7.22 -8.31 3.16
CA ARG A 149 8.47 -8.80 2.57
C ARG A 149 9.61 -7.78 2.61
N PHE A 150 9.30 -6.48 2.74
CA PHE A 150 10.28 -5.41 2.89
C PHE A 150 10.74 -5.21 4.34
N LEU A 151 10.20 -5.98 5.28
CA LEU A 151 10.65 -6.04 6.67
C LEU A 151 11.59 -7.22 6.88
N GLU A 152 12.50 -7.07 7.83
CA GLU A 152 13.26 -8.19 8.36
C GLU A 152 12.33 -9.25 8.96
N PRO A 153 12.69 -10.56 8.90
CA PRO A 153 11.81 -11.64 9.36
C PRO A 153 11.35 -11.47 10.82
N ILE A 154 12.23 -11.00 11.71
CA ILE A 154 11.87 -10.74 13.13
C ILE A 154 10.83 -9.64 13.23
N ALA A 155 10.93 -8.57 12.45
CA ALA A 155 9.95 -7.49 12.45
C ALA A 155 8.59 -7.96 11.89
N ARG A 156 8.60 -8.86 10.89
CA ARG A 156 7.38 -9.52 10.39
C ARG A 156 6.70 -10.35 11.47
N LEU A 157 7.43 -11.18 12.20
CA LEU A 157 6.87 -11.95 13.30
C LEU A 157 6.22 -11.05 14.34
N GLY A 158 6.90 -9.97 14.74
CA GLY A 158 6.34 -9.01 15.68
C GLY A 158 5.05 -8.33 15.18
N LEU A 159 4.92 -8.12 13.87
CA LEU A 159 3.69 -7.62 13.25
C LEU A 159 2.54 -8.63 13.41
N PHE A 160 2.78 -9.90 13.08
CA PHE A 160 1.76 -10.95 13.17
C PHE A 160 1.37 -11.25 14.62
N GLU A 161 2.31 -11.23 15.55
CA GLU A 161 2.05 -11.40 16.99
C GLU A 161 1.13 -10.30 17.55
N ARG A 162 1.37 -9.04 17.18
CA ARG A 162 0.49 -7.92 17.61
C ARG A 162 -0.92 -8.09 17.06
N ARG A 163 -1.06 -8.47 15.79
CA ARG A 163 -2.37 -8.73 15.18
C ARG A 163 -3.06 -9.91 15.88
N ARG A 164 -2.33 -11.00 16.11
CA ARG A 164 -2.84 -12.18 16.83
C ARG A 164 -3.35 -11.83 18.21
N ALA A 165 -2.59 -11.06 19.00
CA ALA A 165 -3.00 -10.63 20.32
C ALA A 165 -4.29 -9.81 20.28
N HIS A 166 -4.43 -8.92 19.27
CA HIS A 166 -5.67 -8.16 19.07
C HIS A 166 -6.85 -9.09 18.76
N LEU A 167 -6.73 -9.98 17.76
CA LEU A 167 -7.82 -10.88 17.37
C LEU A 167 -8.20 -11.86 18.49
N THR A 168 -7.24 -12.36 19.24
CA THR A 168 -7.49 -13.22 20.42
C THR A 168 -8.30 -12.48 21.48
N THR A 169 -7.99 -11.21 21.71
CA THR A 169 -8.74 -10.36 22.65
C THR A 169 -10.17 -10.13 22.16
N GLU A 170 -10.36 -9.86 20.87
CA GLU A 170 -11.67 -9.67 20.27
C GLU A 170 -12.50 -10.98 20.32
N LEU A 171 -11.88 -12.12 20.01
CA LEU A 171 -12.53 -13.43 20.08
C LEU A 171 -12.98 -13.74 21.53
N ALA A 172 -12.14 -13.47 22.51
CA ALA A 172 -12.48 -13.65 23.92
C ALA A 172 -13.67 -12.77 24.34
N LYS A 173 -13.74 -11.52 23.87
CA LYS A 173 -14.90 -10.64 24.10
C LYS A 173 -16.19 -11.20 23.48
N ARG A 174 -16.12 -11.73 22.25
CA ARG A 174 -17.29 -12.29 21.53
C ARG A 174 -17.80 -13.59 22.16
N ARG A 175 -16.91 -14.38 22.76
CA ARG A 175 -17.25 -15.65 23.44
C ARG A 175 -17.81 -15.44 24.83
N ARG A 176 -17.69 -14.25 25.43
CA ARG A 176 -18.28 -14.02 26.78
C ARG A 176 -19.79 -14.23 26.73
N PRO A 177 -20.35 -14.94 27.75
CA PRO A 177 -21.79 -15.05 27.90
C PRO A 177 -22.38 -13.63 27.99
N SER A 178 -23.48 -13.40 27.30
CA SER A 178 -24.25 -12.17 27.42
C SER A 178 -25.15 -12.30 28.66
N ASP A 179 -25.25 -11.27 29.50
CA ASP A 179 -26.14 -11.24 30.65
C ASP A 179 -27.61 -11.40 30.25
N THR A 180 -27.95 -11.08 29.00
CA THR A 180 -29.25 -11.35 28.38
C THR A 180 -29.07 -12.30 27.19
N PRO A 181 -29.54 -13.58 27.28
CA PRO A 181 -29.49 -14.49 26.15
C PRO A 181 -30.32 -13.93 25.00
N THR A 182 -29.68 -13.75 23.84
CA THR A 182 -30.38 -13.30 22.63
C THR A 182 -31.28 -14.43 22.15
N THR A 183 -32.58 -14.22 22.23
CA THR A 183 -33.61 -15.17 21.71
C THR A 183 -33.73 -15.09 20.20
N ASP A 184 -33.27 -13.98 19.60
CA ASP A 184 -33.32 -13.73 18.17
C ASP A 184 -32.33 -14.64 17.41
N PRO A 185 -32.81 -15.53 16.52
CA PRO A 185 -31.96 -16.46 15.75
C PRO A 185 -31.02 -15.74 14.80
N TYR A 186 -31.40 -14.59 14.24
CA TYR A 186 -30.57 -13.83 13.31
C TYR A 186 -29.37 -13.17 14.02
N LEU A 187 -29.58 -12.59 15.20
CA LEU A 187 -28.51 -12.05 16.01
C LEU A 187 -27.55 -13.13 16.51
N ARG A 188 -28.07 -14.33 16.81
CA ARG A 188 -27.23 -15.49 17.16
C ARG A 188 -26.35 -15.90 15.97
N SER A 189 -26.93 -16.03 14.78
CA SER A 189 -26.21 -16.38 13.56
C SER A 189 -25.11 -15.35 13.22
N LEU A 190 -25.38 -14.05 13.39
CA LEU A 190 -24.35 -13.02 13.22
C LEU A 190 -23.20 -13.18 14.21
N LYS A 191 -23.48 -13.46 15.48
CA LYS A 191 -22.46 -13.68 16.50
C LYS A 191 -21.61 -14.92 16.19
N GLU A 192 -22.24 -16.01 15.76
CA GLU A 192 -21.54 -17.24 15.35
C GLU A 192 -20.62 -16.99 14.15
N ARG A 193 -21.11 -16.26 13.14
CA ARG A 193 -20.30 -15.85 11.99
C ARG A 193 -19.09 -15.01 12.40
N ASP A 194 -19.28 -14.02 13.27
CA ASP A 194 -18.18 -13.19 13.76
C ASP A 194 -17.10 -14.04 14.46
N ILE A 195 -17.51 -15.02 15.29
CA ILE A 195 -16.60 -15.94 15.97
C ILE A 195 -15.85 -16.81 14.97
N THR A 196 -16.54 -17.35 13.96
CA THR A 196 -15.94 -18.17 12.90
C THR A 196 -14.89 -17.35 12.14
N THR A 197 -15.25 -16.15 11.69
CA THR A 197 -14.32 -15.26 10.95
C THR A 197 -13.06 -14.96 11.77
N LEU A 198 -13.20 -14.61 13.05
CA LEU A 198 -12.04 -14.35 13.91
C LEU A 198 -11.17 -15.61 14.13
N THR A 199 -11.79 -16.78 14.15
CA THR A 199 -11.06 -18.06 14.32
C THR A 199 -10.29 -18.40 13.04
N ASP A 200 -10.89 -18.19 11.86
CA ASP A 200 -10.27 -18.40 10.56
C ASP A 200 -9.09 -17.41 10.35
N ASP A 201 -9.26 -16.14 10.71
CA ASP A 201 -8.21 -15.13 10.67
C ASP A 201 -7.02 -15.51 11.56
N LEU A 202 -7.26 -16.07 12.75
CA LEU A 202 -6.19 -16.56 13.63
C LEU A 202 -5.44 -17.75 13.00
N GLY A 203 -6.14 -18.68 12.36
CA GLY A 203 -5.53 -19.80 11.64
C GLY A 203 -4.66 -19.33 10.48
N TRP A 204 -5.13 -18.33 9.74
CA TRP A 204 -4.34 -17.70 8.67
C TRP A 204 -3.07 -17.00 9.20
N LEU A 205 -3.17 -16.31 10.35
CA LEU A 205 -1.99 -15.70 10.98
C LEU A 205 -0.97 -16.75 11.45
N ASP A 206 -1.41 -17.89 11.92
CA ASP A 206 -0.53 -19.00 12.29
C ASP A 206 0.27 -19.49 11.08
N GLU A 207 -0.37 -19.58 9.92
CA GLU A 207 0.28 -19.95 8.67
C GLU A 207 1.31 -18.89 8.21
N LEU A 208 0.97 -17.60 8.26
CA LEU A 208 1.92 -16.52 7.94
C LEU A 208 3.13 -16.53 8.88
N THR A 209 2.90 -16.82 10.15
CA THR A 209 3.95 -16.96 11.18
C THR A 209 4.86 -18.13 10.85
N ARG A 210 4.30 -19.29 10.52
CA ARG A 210 5.04 -20.50 10.12
C ARG A 210 5.92 -20.24 8.90
N ILE A 211 5.35 -19.65 7.84
CA ILE A 211 6.10 -19.29 6.62
C ILE A 211 7.28 -18.38 6.96
N THR A 212 7.08 -17.42 7.87
CA THR A 212 8.15 -16.50 8.25
C THR A 212 9.22 -17.15 9.12
N GLN A 213 8.84 -18.07 10.01
CA GLN A 213 9.78 -18.83 10.83
C GLN A 213 10.65 -19.77 9.99
N GLU A 214 10.10 -20.39 8.96
CA GLU A 214 10.86 -21.22 8.01
C GLU A 214 11.95 -20.42 7.28
N GLN A 215 11.73 -19.14 7.03
CA GLN A 215 12.74 -18.26 6.44
C GLN A 215 13.88 -17.88 7.42
N LEU A 216 13.68 -18.05 8.72
CA LEU A 216 14.68 -17.79 9.76
C LEU A 216 15.61 -19.01 9.99
N VAL A 217 15.13 -20.21 9.67
CA VAL A 217 15.95 -21.42 9.80
C VAL A 217 16.89 -21.47 8.60
N PRO A 218 18.23 -21.36 8.80
CA PRO A 218 19.15 -21.52 7.70
C PRO A 218 18.95 -22.92 7.10
N ALA A 219 18.86 -23.00 5.78
CA ALA A 219 18.78 -24.28 5.07
C ALA A 219 19.95 -25.14 5.50
N VAL A 220 19.69 -26.22 6.26
CA VAL A 220 20.69 -27.22 6.59
C VAL A 220 21.23 -27.77 5.24
N PRO A 221 22.51 -27.62 4.91
CA PRO A 221 23.05 -28.11 3.66
C PRO A 221 22.79 -29.61 3.60
N LYS A 222 22.06 -30.03 2.56
CA LYS A 222 21.79 -31.43 2.29
C LYS A 222 23.15 -32.18 2.26
N PRO A 223 23.37 -33.25 3.06
CA PRO A 223 24.65 -33.93 3.05
C PRO A 223 24.94 -34.39 1.63
N ALA A 224 26.11 -34.02 1.14
CA ALA A 224 26.61 -34.50 -0.15
C ALA A 224 26.67 -36.04 -0.08
N VAL A 225 25.87 -36.70 -0.91
CA VAL A 225 25.96 -38.13 -1.10
C VAL A 225 27.33 -38.39 -1.77
N THR A 226 28.31 -38.75 -0.97
CA THR A 226 29.59 -39.27 -1.46
C THR A 226 29.31 -40.57 -2.22
N ALA A 227 29.31 -40.49 -3.53
CA ALA A 227 29.35 -41.67 -4.39
C ALA A 227 30.71 -42.36 -4.19
N THR A 228 30.70 -43.36 -3.32
CA THR A 228 31.85 -44.30 -3.19
C THR A 228 31.90 -45.12 -4.45
N GLY A 229 32.79 -44.74 -5.36
CA GLY A 229 33.15 -45.56 -6.52
C GLY A 229 33.87 -46.81 -6.07
N GLY A 230 33.19 -47.95 -6.11
CA GLY A 230 33.81 -49.26 -5.99
C GLY A 230 34.53 -49.61 -7.27
N THR A 231 35.86 -49.51 -7.29
CA THR A 231 36.75 -50.18 -8.23
C THR A 231 36.83 -51.64 -7.84
N HIS A 232 36.34 -52.52 -8.69
CA HIS A 232 36.73 -53.92 -8.68
C HIS A 232 37.56 -54.23 -9.92
N SER A 233 38.78 -54.76 -9.65
CA SER A 233 39.69 -55.38 -10.55
C SER A 233 39.11 -56.57 -11.26
#